data_d3be92fa1f7d387b6e75a969b544f2f3
#
_entry.id   d3be92fa1f7d387b6e75a969b544f2f3
#
_cell.length_a   1.000
_cell.length_b   1.000
_cell.length_c   1.000
_cell.angle_alpha   90.00
_cell.angle_beta   90.00
_cell.angle_gamma   90.00
#
_symmetry.space_group_name_H-M   'P 1'
#
loop_
_entity.id
_entity.type
_entity.pdbx_description
1 polymer ?
#
loop_
_entity_poly.entity_id
_entity_poly.type
_entity_poly.pdbx_seq_one_letter_code
_entity_poly.pdbx_strand_id
1 'polypeptide(L)'
;MRHLIDSLDLSVAETQEILDLADRIAGDPAAYAHCADGKILATLFYEPSTRTRLSFETAMLNLGGRTLGFAGAEQCSATKGETVADTARVVSCYADIIAMRHPKEGAPLRASMYSRIPVINAGDGGHNHPTQTMIDLLTIRQRKGHLDHLKIGFCGDLKFGRTVHSLVNSLVRYPGNEFYFISPEELKVPEYLIEDTLKPAKAPYHEVSSLEETLPELDVLYMTRVQKERFFNEEDYIRLKDIYILDQEKLNLAKADMPVLHPLPRVDEIAPEVDADPRAAYFQQVLNGKFIRMALILSLLDLTDPVTGKKVFLC
;
A
#
# COMPACT_ATOMS: atom_id res chain seq x y z
N MET A 1 14.19 14.70 11.78
CA MET A 1 13.07 14.71 10.82
C MET A 1 13.01 13.33 10.20
N ARG A 2 11.83 12.74 10.17
CA ARG A 2 11.60 11.38 9.70
C ARG A 2 10.92 11.37 8.33
N HIS A 3 11.19 10.35 7.54
CA HIS A 3 10.59 10.09 6.24
C HIS A 3 9.93 8.70 6.28
N LEU A 4 9.03 8.41 5.35
CA LEU A 4 8.47 7.07 5.13
C LEU A 4 8.79 6.64 3.70
N ILE A 5 9.87 5.90 3.53
CA ILE A 5 10.38 5.47 2.21
C ILE A 5 10.10 3.99 1.98
N ASP A 6 10.27 3.17 3.01
CA ASP A 6 10.06 1.73 2.99
C ASP A 6 8.97 1.32 3.99
N SER A 7 8.32 0.19 3.75
CA SER A 7 7.36 -0.39 4.70
C SER A 7 8.02 -0.82 6.02
N LEU A 8 9.33 -1.04 6.02
CA LEU A 8 10.11 -1.42 7.19
C LEU A 8 10.69 -0.22 7.97
N ASP A 9 10.49 1.01 7.50
CA ASP A 9 10.90 2.23 8.24
C ASP A 9 10.14 2.39 9.57
N LEU A 10 8.99 1.73 9.70
CA LEU A 10 8.20 1.68 10.93
C LEU A 10 8.44 0.36 11.67
N SER A 11 8.72 0.42 12.96
CA SER A 11 8.67 -0.74 13.84
C SER A 11 7.24 -1.31 13.91
N VAL A 12 7.07 -2.54 14.42
CA VAL A 12 5.73 -3.13 14.63
C VAL A 12 4.89 -2.26 15.58
N ALA A 13 5.51 -1.73 16.64
CA ALA A 13 4.83 -0.84 17.59
C ALA A 13 4.36 0.46 16.92
N GLU A 14 5.20 1.12 16.15
CA GLU A 14 4.84 2.35 15.40
C GLU A 14 3.78 2.07 14.33
N THR A 15 3.88 0.92 13.65
CA THR A 15 2.83 0.47 12.72
C THR A 15 1.50 0.38 13.47
N GLN A 16 1.47 -0.26 14.64
CA GLN A 16 0.26 -0.39 15.44
C GLN A 16 -0.31 0.99 15.85
N GLU A 17 0.54 1.93 16.30
CA GLU A 17 0.13 3.29 16.64
C GLU A 17 -0.51 4.04 15.47
N ILE A 18 0.05 3.90 14.26
CA ILE A 18 -0.53 4.49 13.04
C ILE A 18 -1.88 3.85 12.71
N LEU A 19 -1.99 2.51 12.82
CA LEU A 19 -3.25 1.82 12.59
C LEU A 19 -4.32 2.27 13.60
N ASP A 20 -3.96 2.39 14.89
CA ASP A 20 -4.88 2.84 15.95
C ASP A 20 -5.32 4.29 15.73
N LEU A 21 -4.40 5.16 15.32
CA LEU A 21 -4.73 6.54 14.95
C LEU A 21 -5.69 6.57 13.75
N ALA A 22 -5.44 5.75 12.72
CA ALA A 22 -6.32 5.67 11.56
C ALA A 22 -7.74 5.21 11.92
N ASP A 23 -7.88 4.25 12.85
CA ASP A 23 -9.19 3.82 13.36
C ASP A 23 -9.89 4.92 14.18
N ARG A 24 -9.15 5.69 15.02
CA ARG A 24 -9.73 6.85 15.71
C ARG A 24 -10.20 7.92 14.74
N ILE A 25 -9.40 8.23 13.70
CA ILE A 25 -9.78 9.19 12.65
C ILE A 25 -11.03 8.69 11.89
N ALA A 26 -11.10 7.39 11.59
CA ALA A 26 -12.26 6.80 10.92
C ALA A 26 -13.53 6.88 11.79
N GLY A 27 -13.39 6.75 13.11
CA GLY A 27 -14.50 6.84 14.07
C GLY A 27 -15.05 8.26 14.25
N ASP A 28 -14.21 9.27 14.20
CA ASP A 28 -14.61 10.70 14.29
C ASP A 28 -13.73 11.59 13.40
N PRO A 29 -13.95 11.59 12.07
CA PRO A 29 -13.16 12.43 11.16
C PRO A 29 -13.29 13.93 11.42
N ALA A 30 -14.41 14.37 11.98
CA ALA A 30 -14.67 15.79 12.24
C ALA A 30 -13.74 16.36 13.31
N ALA A 31 -13.37 15.58 14.33
CA ALA A 31 -12.42 16.00 15.35
C ALA A 31 -11.05 16.38 14.78
N TYR A 32 -10.68 15.84 13.61
CA TYR A 32 -9.38 16.05 12.97
C TYR A 32 -9.38 17.15 11.91
N ALA A 33 -10.52 17.78 11.62
CA ALA A 33 -10.71 18.69 10.48
C ALA A 33 -9.82 19.94 10.48
N HIS A 34 -9.18 20.28 11.59
CA HIS A 34 -8.33 21.47 11.78
C HIS A 34 -6.90 21.12 12.24
N CYS A 35 -6.53 19.85 12.27
CA CYS A 35 -5.21 19.43 12.80
C CYS A 35 -4.04 19.91 11.94
N ALA A 36 -4.24 20.10 10.65
CA ALA A 36 -3.20 20.58 9.72
C ALA A 36 -3.51 21.97 9.13
N ASP A 37 -4.25 22.81 9.87
CA ASP A 37 -4.51 24.19 9.44
C ASP A 37 -3.19 24.93 9.12
N GLY A 38 -3.14 25.58 7.97
CA GLY A 38 -1.96 26.29 7.47
C GLY A 38 -0.85 25.41 6.88
N LYS A 39 -0.95 24.09 6.97
CA LYS A 39 0.02 23.14 6.40
C LYS A 39 -0.24 22.86 4.92
N ILE A 40 0.83 22.55 4.18
CA ILE A 40 0.79 22.29 2.75
C ILE A 40 1.44 20.92 2.46
N LEU A 41 0.69 20.04 1.79
CA LEU A 41 1.19 18.79 1.21
C LEU A 41 1.56 19.03 -0.26
N ALA A 42 2.78 18.69 -0.65
CA ALA A 42 3.19 18.62 -2.04
C ALA A 42 3.00 17.19 -2.59
N THR A 43 2.17 17.03 -3.64
CA THR A 43 1.97 15.76 -4.36
C THR A 43 2.80 15.76 -5.65
N LEU A 44 3.97 15.09 -5.64
CA LEU A 44 4.91 15.04 -6.76
C LEU A 44 4.77 13.69 -7.48
N PHE A 45 3.87 13.60 -8.44
CA PHE A 45 3.55 12.38 -9.16
C PHE A 45 4.14 12.39 -10.56
N TYR A 46 5.32 11.77 -10.72
CA TYR A 46 6.03 11.65 -12.01
C TYR A 46 5.45 10.57 -12.93
N GLU A 47 4.59 9.70 -12.40
CA GLU A 47 3.79 8.76 -13.19
C GLU A 47 2.31 8.85 -12.82
N PRO A 48 1.39 8.51 -13.73
CA PRO A 48 -0.04 8.58 -13.46
C PRO A 48 -0.46 7.68 -12.29
N SER A 49 -1.20 8.23 -11.34
CA SER A 49 -1.79 7.49 -10.24
C SER A 49 -2.99 8.23 -9.66
N THR A 50 -4.17 7.97 -10.21
CA THR A 50 -5.41 8.65 -9.81
C THR A 50 -5.74 8.42 -8.34
N ARG A 51 -5.86 7.15 -7.93
CA ARG A 51 -6.27 6.80 -6.55
C ARG A 51 -5.32 7.29 -5.49
N THR A 52 -4.01 7.04 -5.65
CA THR A 52 -3.02 7.41 -4.63
C THR A 52 -2.96 8.91 -4.47
N ARG A 53 -2.94 9.68 -5.57
CA ARG A 53 -2.91 11.13 -5.53
C ARG A 53 -4.15 11.70 -4.87
N LEU A 54 -5.35 11.34 -5.35
CA LEU A 54 -6.62 11.81 -4.79
C LEU A 54 -6.74 11.48 -3.30
N SER A 55 -6.27 10.29 -2.89
CA SER A 55 -6.31 9.89 -1.48
C SER A 55 -5.39 10.72 -0.59
N PHE A 56 -4.15 11.07 -1.06
CA PHE A 56 -3.27 11.97 -0.33
C PHE A 56 -3.83 13.39 -0.24
N GLU A 57 -4.33 13.92 -1.37
CA GLU A 57 -4.93 15.24 -1.41
C GLU A 57 -6.17 15.32 -0.52
N THR A 58 -7.07 14.34 -0.60
CA THR A 58 -8.24 14.26 0.27
C THR A 58 -7.84 14.13 1.75
N ALA A 59 -6.83 13.34 2.08
CA ALA A 59 -6.34 13.20 3.45
C ALA A 59 -5.89 14.56 4.02
N MET A 60 -5.08 15.30 3.26
CA MET A 60 -4.61 16.64 3.70
C MET A 60 -5.75 17.65 3.83
N LEU A 61 -6.68 17.68 2.86
CA LEU A 61 -7.86 18.55 2.89
C LEU A 61 -8.77 18.23 4.09
N ASN A 62 -8.98 16.97 4.40
CA ASN A 62 -9.78 16.56 5.57
C ASN A 62 -9.11 16.90 6.91
N LEU A 63 -7.81 17.15 6.93
CA LEU A 63 -7.08 17.65 8.10
C LEU A 63 -7.07 19.19 8.19
N GLY A 64 -7.72 19.91 7.26
CA GLY A 64 -7.73 21.38 7.21
C GLY A 64 -6.54 21.99 6.46
N GLY A 65 -5.63 21.17 5.93
CA GLY A 65 -4.47 21.62 5.17
C GLY A 65 -4.79 21.95 3.71
N ARG A 66 -3.75 22.20 2.94
CA ARG A 66 -3.82 22.55 1.52
C ARG A 66 -2.90 21.64 0.72
N THR A 67 -3.13 21.58 -0.60
CA THR A 67 -2.31 20.76 -1.49
C THR A 67 -1.77 21.60 -2.65
N LEU A 68 -0.58 21.23 -3.12
CA LEU A 68 0.01 21.69 -4.38
C LEU A 68 0.72 20.50 -5.04
N GLY A 69 1.03 20.58 -6.31
CA GLY A 69 1.79 19.49 -6.96
C GLY A 69 1.50 19.38 -8.45
N PHE A 70 1.98 18.28 -9.02
CA PHE A 70 1.80 17.93 -10.43
C PHE A 70 1.52 16.43 -10.60
N ALA A 71 0.96 16.07 -11.78
CA ALA A 71 0.68 14.69 -12.19
C ALA A 71 1.18 14.46 -13.61
N GLY A 72 2.31 13.77 -13.72
CA GLY A 72 3.02 13.54 -14.98
C GLY A 72 4.35 14.30 -15.04
N ALA A 73 5.40 13.60 -15.46
CA ALA A 73 6.74 14.18 -15.59
C ALA A 73 6.78 15.34 -16.61
N GLU A 74 5.89 15.31 -17.60
CA GLU A 74 5.75 16.35 -18.64
C GLU A 74 5.24 17.69 -18.09
N GLN A 75 4.66 17.72 -16.90
CA GLN A 75 4.11 18.91 -16.26
C GLN A 75 5.08 19.58 -15.27
N CYS A 76 6.32 19.09 -15.20
CA CYS A 76 7.30 19.61 -14.25
C CYS A 76 8.67 19.89 -14.90
N SER A 77 9.56 20.52 -14.15
CA SER A 77 10.91 20.91 -14.62
C SER A 77 11.84 19.71 -14.91
N ALA A 78 11.43 18.47 -14.62
CA ALA A 78 12.17 17.28 -15.02
C ALA A 78 12.39 17.21 -16.54
N THR A 79 11.44 17.72 -17.33
CA THR A 79 11.58 17.85 -18.81
C THR A 79 12.73 18.75 -19.24
N LYS A 80 13.17 19.66 -18.33
CA LYS A 80 14.30 20.55 -18.56
C LYS A 80 15.60 20.02 -17.94
N GLY A 81 15.57 18.79 -17.37
CA GLY A 81 16.73 18.17 -16.74
C GLY A 81 16.89 18.44 -15.24
N GLU A 82 15.87 19.03 -14.57
CA GLU A 82 15.92 19.20 -13.10
C GLU A 82 15.98 17.83 -12.40
N THR A 83 16.88 17.70 -11.44
CA THR A 83 17.07 16.47 -10.70
C THR A 83 16.04 16.31 -9.59
N VAL A 84 15.74 15.06 -9.18
CA VAL A 84 14.89 14.77 -8.02
C VAL A 84 15.40 15.47 -6.75
N ALA A 85 16.73 15.59 -6.59
CA ALA A 85 17.35 16.27 -5.46
C ALA A 85 17.04 17.77 -5.45
N ASP A 86 17.11 18.42 -6.62
CA ASP A 86 16.84 19.86 -6.72
C ASP A 86 15.35 20.14 -6.58
N THR A 87 14.48 19.31 -7.21
CA THR A 87 13.03 19.39 -6.98
C THR A 87 12.68 19.26 -5.50
N ALA A 88 13.29 18.31 -4.75
CA ALA A 88 13.04 18.16 -3.33
C ALA A 88 13.45 19.39 -2.52
N ARG A 89 14.60 20.01 -2.85
CA ARG A 89 15.06 21.26 -2.21
C ARG A 89 14.11 22.43 -2.48
N VAL A 90 13.71 22.60 -3.74
CA VAL A 90 12.82 23.68 -4.17
C VAL A 90 11.45 23.53 -3.50
N VAL A 91 10.86 22.34 -3.56
CA VAL A 91 9.54 22.08 -2.96
C VAL A 91 9.56 22.20 -1.44
N SER A 92 10.69 21.91 -0.78
CA SER A 92 10.87 22.15 0.65
C SER A 92 10.76 23.62 1.05
N CYS A 93 10.82 24.57 0.09
CA CYS A 93 10.60 26.00 0.34
C CYS A 93 9.11 26.37 0.29
N TYR A 94 8.24 25.51 -0.21
CA TYR A 94 6.83 25.81 -0.50
C TYR A 94 5.84 24.94 0.28
N ALA A 95 6.27 23.80 0.79
CA ALA A 95 5.41 22.83 1.45
C ALA A 95 5.98 22.40 2.81
N ASP A 96 5.15 21.71 3.59
CA ASP A 96 5.51 21.14 4.90
C ASP A 96 5.79 19.62 4.82
N ILE A 97 5.27 18.94 3.80
CA ILE A 97 5.44 17.49 3.60
C ILE A 97 5.32 17.16 2.11
N ILE A 98 6.05 16.15 1.64
CA ILE A 98 6.04 15.68 0.25
C ILE A 98 5.49 14.26 0.20
N ALA A 99 4.52 13.98 -0.70
CA ALA A 99 4.19 12.65 -1.18
C ALA A 99 4.72 12.49 -2.61
N MET A 100 5.71 11.61 -2.80
CA MET A 100 6.36 11.43 -4.10
C MET A 100 6.04 10.05 -4.69
N ARG A 101 5.58 10.03 -5.94
CA ARG A 101 5.47 8.83 -6.76
C ARG A 101 6.35 8.96 -8.00
N HIS A 102 7.21 7.95 -8.24
CA HIS A 102 8.21 8.02 -9.30
C HIS A 102 8.39 6.66 -10.01
N PRO A 103 8.61 6.63 -11.36
CA PRO A 103 8.84 5.37 -12.07
C PRO A 103 10.20 4.73 -11.76
N LYS A 104 11.19 5.51 -11.29
CA LYS A 104 12.52 4.98 -10.92
C LYS A 104 12.56 4.63 -9.45
N GLU A 105 13.03 3.41 -9.17
CA GLU A 105 13.30 2.92 -7.83
C GLU A 105 14.30 3.81 -7.09
N GLY A 106 14.09 4.01 -5.79
CA GLY A 106 14.96 4.84 -4.95
C GLY A 106 14.82 6.36 -5.14
N ALA A 107 13.96 6.85 -6.05
CA ALA A 107 13.77 8.28 -6.24
C ALA A 107 13.22 9.00 -4.99
N PRO A 108 12.22 8.46 -4.25
CA PRO A 108 11.80 9.03 -2.97
C PRO A 108 12.89 9.01 -1.90
N LEU A 109 13.73 7.97 -1.85
CA LEU A 109 14.90 7.93 -0.98
C LEU A 109 15.89 9.04 -1.36
N ARG A 110 16.14 9.23 -2.66
CA ARG A 110 16.99 10.34 -3.11
C ARG A 110 16.40 11.69 -2.72
N ALA A 111 15.09 11.87 -2.86
CA ALA A 111 14.41 13.09 -2.43
C ALA A 111 14.58 13.33 -0.92
N SER A 112 14.42 12.30 -0.08
CA SER A 112 14.53 12.42 1.37
C SER A 112 15.91 12.89 1.84
N MET A 113 16.98 12.51 1.13
CA MET A 113 18.35 12.93 1.44
C MET A 113 18.60 14.43 1.23
N TYR A 114 17.78 15.12 0.43
CA TYR A 114 17.92 16.52 0.07
C TYR A 114 16.76 17.40 0.52
N SER A 115 15.68 16.80 0.98
CA SER A 115 14.51 17.50 1.50
C SER A 115 14.77 18.06 2.90
N ARG A 116 14.19 19.21 3.19
CA ARG A 116 14.13 19.80 4.54
C ARG A 116 12.80 19.56 5.24
N ILE A 117 11.92 18.77 4.62
CA ILE A 117 10.60 18.41 5.10
C ILE A 117 10.39 16.91 4.93
N PRO A 118 9.45 16.26 5.66
CA PRO A 118 9.17 14.85 5.51
C PRO A 118 8.82 14.45 4.08
N VAL A 119 9.29 13.28 3.65
CA VAL A 119 8.98 12.66 2.35
C VAL A 119 8.28 11.34 2.60
N ILE A 120 7.16 11.11 1.92
CA ILE A 120 6.43 9.85 1.87
C ILE A 120 6.60 9.26 0.48
N ASN A 121 7.06 8.01 0.41
CA ASN A 121 7.04 7.22 -0.82
C ASN A 121 5.60 6.81 -1.16
N ALA A 122 5.05 7.36 -2.22
CA ALA A 122 3.72 7.03 -2.76
C ALA A 122 3.78 5.96 -3.88
N GLY A 123 4.91 5.24 -3.96
CA GLY A 123 5.22 4.19 -4.92
C GLY A 123 6.40 4.55 -5.82
N ASP A 124 7.43 3.70 -5.86
CA ASP A 124 8.62 3.87 -6.69
C ASP A 124 8.91 2.64 -7.55
N GLY A 125 8.65 2.75 -8.83
CA GLY A 125 8.89 1.69 -9.83
C GLY A 125 8.23 0.36 -9.44
N GLY A 126 9.03 -0.70 -9.45
CA GLY A 126 8.64 -2.05 -8.99
C GLY A 126 8.99 -2.33 -7.53
N HIS A 127 9.61 -1.38 -6.82
CA HIS A 127 10.29 -1.60 -5.55
C HIS A 127 9.34 -1.58 -4.33
N ASN A 128 8.76 -0.44 -3.97
CA ASN A 128 8.03 -0.33 -2.71
C ASN A 128 6.79 0.57 -2.80
N HIS A 129 5.79 0.28 -1.94
CA HIS A 129 4.61 1.13 -1.76
C HIS A 129 4.16 1.13 -0.28
N PRO A 130 4.92 1.76 0.63
CA PRO A 130 4.72 1.64 2.07
C PRO A 130 3.31 2.02 2.52
N THR A 131 2.71 3.03 1.90
CA THR A 131 1.35 3.43 2.28
C THR A 131 0.28 2.42 1.84
N GLN A 132 0.51 1.64 0.77
CA GLN A 132 -0.39 0.54 0.41
C GLN A 132 -0.30 -0.58 1.44
N THR A 133 0.90 -0.94 1.86
CA THR A 133 1.11 -1.92 2.94
C THR A 133 0.35 -1.55 4.22
N MET A 134 0.42 -0.28 4.64
CA MET A 134 -0.31 0.20 5.82
C MET A 134 -1.84 0.10 5.65
N ILE A 135 -2.34 0.37 4.45
CA ILE A 135 -3.77 0.23 4.11
C ILE A 135 -4.20 -1.23 4.20
N ASP A 136 -3.37 -2.13 3.67
CA ASP A 136 -3.63 -3.56 3.66
C ASP A 136 -3.64 -4.11 5.09
N LEU A 137 -2.65 -3.75 5.91
CA LEU A 137 -2.60 -4.11 7.33
C LEU A 137 -3.81 -3.60 8.11
N LEU A 138 -4.22 -2.34 7.91
CA LEU A 138 -5.43 -1.80 8.55
C LEU A 138 -6.67 -2.60 8.16
N THR A 139 -6.81 -2.91 6.88
CA THR A 139 -7.98 -3.64 6.37
C THR A 139 -8.02 -5.07 6.90
N ILE A 140 -6.89 -5.78 6.93
CA ILE A 140 -6.79 -7.12 7.52
C ILE A 140 -7.16 -7.06 8.99
N ARG A 141 -6.58 -6.12 9.77
CA ARG A 141 -6.87 -5.97 11.20
C ARG A 141 -8.34 -5.67 11.47
N GLN A 142 -8.97 -4.80 10.70
CA GLN A 142 -10.39 -4.48 10.84
C GLN A 142 -11.29 -5.68 10.55
N ARG A 143 -10.89 -6.56 9.61
CA ARG A 143 -11.68 -7.72 9.19
C ARG A 143 -11.46 -8.95 10.06
N LYS A 144 -10.22 -9.14 10.56
CA LYS A 144 -9.84 -10.34 11.33
C LYS A 144 -9.65 -10.06 12.83
N GLY A 145 -9.54 -8.80 13.24
CA GLY A 145 -9.28 -8.38 14.62
C GLY A 145 -7.80 -8.40 15.03
N HIS A 146 -6.94 -9.05 14.26
CA HIS A 146 -5.51 -9.23 14.52
C HIS A 146 -4.71 -9.34 13.23
N LEU A 147 -3.36 -9.35 13.32
CA LEU A 147 -2.43 -9.48 12.20
C LEU A 147 -1.50 -10.69 12.30
N ASP A 148 -1.61 -11.48 13.36
CA ASP A 148 -0.83 -12.68 13.63
C ASP A 148 -1.67 -13.95 13.43
N HIS A 149 -1.00 -15.12 13.36
CA HIS A 149 -1.65 -16.44 13.26
C HIS A 149 -2.68 -16.55 12.12
N LEU A 150 -2.41 -15.91 10.97
CA LEU A 150 -3.26 -15.92 9.78
C LEU A 150 -2.64 -16.76 8.67
N LYS A 151 -3.49 -17.49 7.94
CA LYS A 151 -3.18 -18.11 6.65
C LYS A 151 -3.52 -17.13 5.53
N ILE A 152 -2.50 -16.60 4.86
CA ILE A 152 -2.65 -15.50 3.91
C ILE A 152 -2.30 -15.98 2.50
N GLY A 153 -3.28 -15.96 1.61
CA GLY A 153 -3.10 -16.28 0.20
C GLY A 153 -2.82 -15.03 -0.63
N PHE A 154 -1.78 -15.08 -1.45
CA PHE A 154 -1.47 -14.09 -2.49
C PHE A 154 -1.67 -14.75 -3.84
N CYS A 155 -2.54 -14.20 -4.67
CA CYS A 155 -2.93 -14.83 -5.94
C CYS A 155 -2.72 -13.90 -7.13
N GLY A 156 -2.08 -14.38 -8.18
CA GLY A 156 -1.89 -13.71 -9.45
C GLY A 156 -0.44 -13.44 -9.83
N ASP A 157 -0.08 -12.19 -10.14
CA ASP A 157 1.29 -11.79 -10.47
C ASP A 157 2.10 -11.53 -9.20
N LEU A 158 2.81 -12.54 -8.74
CA LEU A 158 3.65 -12.45 -7.53
C LEU A 158 5.08 -12.06 -7.86
N LYS A 159 5.48 -12.17 -9.13
CA LYS A 159 6.84 -11.86 -9.58
C LYS A 159 7.10 -10.35 -9.62
N PHE A 160 6.16 -9.57 -10.14
CA PHE A 160 6.27 -8.12 -10.30
C PHE A 160 5.39 -7.34 -9.32
N GLY A 161 4.70 -8.06 -8.44
CA GLY A 161 3.74 -7.50 -7.49
C GLY A 161 4.40 -6.81 -6.29
N ARG A 162 4.92 -5.59 -6.45
CA ARG A 162 5.56 -4.83 -5.34
C ARG A 162 4.68 -4.73 -4.08
N THR A 163 3.37 -4.66 -4.24
CA THR A 163 2.44 -4.61 -3.10
C THR A 163 2.41 -5.93 -2.33
N VAL A 164 2.56 -7.06 -3.03
CA VAL A 164 2.73 -8.38 -2.42
C VAL A 164 4.02 -8.42 -1.61
N HIS A 165 5.15 -8.05 -2.24
CA HIS A 165 6.47 -8.10 -1.59
C HIS A 165 6.51 -7.24 -0.33
N SER A 166 6.03 -6.00 -0.41
CA SER A 166 5.98 -5.09 0.74
C SER A 166 5.07 -5.60 1.85
N LEU A 167 3.93 -6.22 1.49
CA LEU A 167 2.98 -6.75 2.47
C LEU A 167 3.52 -8.01 3.15
N VAL A 168 4.16 -8.92 2.40
CA VAL A 168 4.85 -10.11 2.97
C VAL A 168 5.94 -9.68 3.94
N ASN A 169 6.82 -8.73 3.55
CA ASN A 169 7.87 -8.18 4.42
C ASN A 169 7.33 -7.59 5.73
N SER A 170 6.12 -7.04 5.70
CA SER A 170 5.48 -6.48 6.89
C SER A 170 4.79 -7.57 7.73
N LEU A 171 4.05 -8.49 7.11
CA LEU A 171 3.28 -9.53 7.80
C LEU A 171 4.16 -10.61 8.44
N VAL A 172 5.32 -10.89 7.88
CA VAL A 172 6.29 -11.85 8.45
C VAL A 172 6.79 -11.44 9.85
N ARG A 173 6.65 -10.17 10.21
CA ARG A 173 7.01 -9.61 11.53
C ARG A 173 5.97 -9.92 12.62
N TYR A 174 4.81 -10.44 12.25
CA TYR A 174 3.76 -10.89 13.18
C TYR A 174 3.83 -12.41 13.32
N PRO A 175 3.81 -12.95 14.54
CA PRO A 175 4.06 -14.37 14.77
C PRO A 175 2.94 -15.26 14.22
N GLY A 176 3.30 -16.48 13.82
CA GLY A 176 2.35 -17.52 13.46
C GLY A 176 1.64 -17.34 12.12
N ASN A 177 2.05 -16.36 11.29
CA ASN A 177 1.54 -16.20 9.93
C ASN A 177 2.10 -17.26 9.00
N GLU A 178 1.25 -17.77 8.11
CA GLU A 178 1.54 -18.77 7.08
C GLU A 178 1.15 -18.21 5.70
N PHE A 179 2.04 -18.36 4.72
CA PHE A 179 1.92 -17.70 3.42
C PHE A 179 1.64 -18.70 2.30
N TYR A 180 0.60 -18.44 1.50
CA TYR A 180 0.25 -19.23 0.32
C TYR A 180 0.44 -18.37 -0.92
N PHE A 181 1.38 -18.75 -1.79
CA PHE A 181 1.70 -18.10 -3.04
C PHE A 181 1.05 -18.86 -4.20
N ILE A 182 -0.07 -18.33 -4.69
CA ILE A 182 -0.93 -18.93 -5.70
C ILE A 182 -0.62 -18.28 -7.05
N SER A 183 0.19 -18.92 -7.86
CA SER A 183 0.64 -18.36 -9.15
C SER A 183 1.04 -19.45 -10.14
N PRO A 184 1.01 -19.15 -11.46
CA PRO A 184 1.67 -19.99 -12.44
C PRO A 184 3.19 -19.91 -12.27
N GLU A 185 3.92 -20.87 -12.84
CA GLU A 185 5.39 -20.99 -12.74
C GLU A 185 6.11 -19.68 -13.14
N GLU A 186 5.63 -19.04 -14.18
CA GLU A 186 6.24 -17.84 -14.76
C GLU A 186 6.08 -16.58 -13.90
N LEU A 187 5.09 -16.56 -13.00
CA LEU A 187 4.73 -15.44 -12.13
C LEU A 187 4.95 -15.74 -10.64
N LYS A 188 5.76 -16.74 -10.33
CA LYS A 188 6.13 -17.11 -8.96
C LYS A 188 6.77 -15.94 -8.21
N VAL A 189 6.61 -15.98 -6.91
CA VAL A 189 7.30 -15.07 -6.00
C VAL A 189 8.81 -15.12 -6.21
N PRO A 190 9.53 -13.97 -6.21
CA PRO A 190 10.97 -13.93 -6.41
C PRO A 190 11.72 -14.66 -5.29
N GLU A 191 12.80 -15.34 -5.66
CA GLU A 191 13.63 -16.12 -4.75
C GLU A 191 14.15 -15.27 -3.57
N TYR A 192 14.49 -14.01 -3.79
CA TYR A 192 14.97 -13.13 -2.71
C TYR A 192 13.93 -12.97 -1.58
N LEU A 193 12.62 -12.97 -1.88
CA LEU A 193 11.60 -12.87 -0.84
C LEU A 193 11.54 -14.13 0.01
N ILE A 194 11.81 -15.29 -0.58
CA ILE A 194 11.92 -16.56 0.13
C ILE A 194 13.21 -16.57 0.98
N GLU A 195 14.37 -16.28 0.37
CA GLU A 195 15.67 -16.43 1.00
C GLU A 195 15.96 -15.35 2.06
N ASP A 196 15.59 -14.09 1.76
CA ASP A 196 15.97 -12.94 2.60
C ASP A 196 14.88 -12.56 3.62
N THR A 197 13.63 -13.03 3.43
CA THR A 197 12.50 -12.66 4.30
C THR A 197 11.89 -13.85 5.01
N LEU A 198 11.35 -14.84 4.28
CA LEU A 198 10.57 -15.92 4.88
C LEU A 198 11.45 -16.93 5.62
N LYS A 199 12.54 -17.39 5.03
CA LYS A 199 13.46 -18.36 5.65
C LYS A 199 14.12 -17.82 6.92
N PRO A 200 14.69 -16.59 6.97
CA PRO A 200 15.26 -16.03 8.19
C PRO A 200 14.23 -15.90 9.32
N ALA A 201 13.00 -15.55 8.99
CA ALA A 201 11.89 -15.45 9.93
C ALA A 201 11.29 -16.81 10.33
N LYS A 202 11.71 -17.90 9.66
CA LYS A 202 11.13 -19.26 9.80
C LYS A 202 9.61 -19.27 9.58
N ALA A 203 9.11 -18.40 8.70
CA ALA A 203 7.70 -18.32 8.40
C ALA A 203 7.31 -19.47 7.45
N PRO A 204 6.25 -20.24 7.75
CA PRO A 204 5.75 -21.26 6.84
C PRO A 204 5.26 -20.64 5.53
N TYR A 205 5.59 -21.26 4.41
CA TYR A 205 5.09 -20.83 3.10
C TYR A 205 4.85 -22.02 2.16
N HIS A 206 3.92 -21.84 1.24
CA HIS A 206 3.51 -22.82 0.23
C HIS A 206 3.44 -22.14 -1.13
N GLU A 207 4.11 -22.69 -2.14
CA GLU A 207 3.95 -22.32 -3.54
C GLU A 207 2.96 -23.29 -4.19
N VAL A 208 1.84 -22.79 -4.64
CA VAL A 208 0.71 -23.58 -5.16
C VAL A 208 0.18 -22.98 -6.45
N SER A 209 -0.50 -23.77 -7.27
CA SER A 209 -1.04 -23.31 -8.57
C SER A 209 -2.57 -23.28 -8.61
N SER A 210 -3.27 -23.93 -7.67
CA SER A 210 -4.75 -23.96 -7.64
C SER A 210 -5.30 -23.01 -6.59
N LEU A 211 -6.07 -22.03 -7.05
CA LEU A 211 -6.81 -21.12 -6.17
C LEU A 211 -7.92 -21.89 -5.43
N GLU A 212 -8.67 -22.73 -6.15
CA GLU A 212 -9.84 -23.45 -5.64
C GLU A 212 -9.46 -24.42 -4.51
N GLU A 213 -8.35 -25.14 -4.66
CA GLU A 213 -7.87 -26.07 -3.63
C GLU A 213 -7.34 -25.34 -2.39
N THR A 214 -6.90 -24.09 -2.54
CA THR A 214 -6.29 -23.32 -1.46
C THR A 214 -7.32 -22.50 -0.67
N LEU A 215 -8.39 -22.00 -1.33
CA LEU A 215 -9.40 -21.13 -0.72
C LEU A 215 -9.98 -21.60 0.62
N PRO A 216 -10.29 -22.90 0.85
CA PRO A 216 -10.83 -23.37 2.13
C PRO A 216 -9.89 -23.16 3.34
N GLU A 217 -8.58 -23.10 3.09
CA GLU A 217 -7.57 -22.95 4.14
C GLU A 217 -7.36 -21.49 4.57
N LEU A 218 -7.62 -20.53 3.67
CA LEU A 218 -7.21 -19.14 3.85
C LEU A 218 -8.05 -18.38 4.87
N ASP A 219 -7.38 -17.51 5.62
CA ASP A 219 -8.00 -16.50 6.47
C ASP A 219 -8.07 -15.14 5.78
N VAL A 220 -7.19 -14.87 4.81
CA VAL A 220 -7.14 -13.66 3.98
C VAL A 220 -6.74 -14.04 2.57
N LEU A 221 -7.41 -13.47 1.57
CA LEU A 221 -7.02 -13.57 0.16
C LEU A 221 -6.65 -12.19 -0.38
N TYR A 222 -5.43 -12.07 -0.91
CA TYR A 222 -4.94 -10.88 -1.61
C TYR A 222 -4.79 -11.18 -3.10
N MET A 223 -5.71 -10.65 -3.90
CA MET A 223 -5.70 -10.80 -5.35
C MET A 223 -4.85 -9.71 -6.01
N THR A 224 -4.13 -10.06 -7.08
CA THR A 224 -3.40 -9.12 -7.92
C THR A 224 -3.71 -9.35 -9.39
N ARG A 225 -3.70 -8.28 -10.18
CA ARG A 225 -3.82 -8.41 -11.63
C ARG A 225 -2.48 -8.83 -12.26
N VAL A 226 -2.56 -9.52 -13.38
CA VAL A 226 -1.40 -9.75 -14.24
C VAL A 226 -1.07 -8.43 -14.97
N GLN A 227 0.15 -7.91 -14.78
CA GLN A 227 0.55 -6.58 -15.24
C GLN A 227 1.04 -6.61 -16.70
N LYS A 228 0.17 -6.28 -17.67
CA LYS A 228 0.51 -6.27 -19.11
C LYS A 228 1.81 -5.50 -19.41
N GLU A 229 2.01 -4.39 -18.73
CA GLU A 229 3.16 -3.49 -18.88
C GLU A 229 4.52 -4.09 -18.48
N ARG A 230 4.53 -5.30 -17.90
CA ARG A 230 5.73 -6.03 -17.48
C ARG A 230 6.13 -7.16 -18.42
N PHE A 231 5.30 -7.48 -19.41
CA PHE A 231 5.58 -8.55 -20.38
C PHE A 231 6.27 -8.00 -21.60
N PHE A 232 7.34 -8.67 -22.05
CA PHE A 232 8.01 -8.39 -23.32
C PHE A 232 7.24 -8.98 -24.50
N ASN A 233 6.48 -10.06 -24.27
CA ASN A 233 5.70 -10.75 -25.28
C ASN A 233 4.20 -10.68 -24.94
N GLU A 234 3.39 -10.20 -25.89
CA GLU A 234 1.94 -10.09 -25.72
C GLU A 234 1.25 -11.46 -25.64
N GLU A 235 1.80 -12.50 -26.30
CA GLU A 235 1.27 -13.87 -26.25
C GLU A 235 1.33 -14.44 -24.83
N ASP A 236 2.42 -14.22 -24.10
CA ASP A 236 2.55 -14.65 -22.71
C ASP A 236 1.55 -13.95 -21.80
N TYR A 237 1.34 -12.65 -22.00
CA TYR A 237 0.30 -11.92 -21.26
C TYR A 237 -1.09 -12.49 -21.53
N ILE A 238 -1.47 -12.72 -22.82
CA ILE A 238 -2.78 -13.25 -23.19
C ILE A 238 -3.01 -14.63 -22.57
N ARG A 239 -1.97 -15.47 -22.50
CA ARG A 239 -2.05 -16.81 -21.89
C ARG A 239 -2.27 -16.77 -20.37
N LEU A 240 -1.71 -15.77 -19.68
CA LEU A 240 -1.66 -15.72 -18.21
C LEU A 240 -2.69 -14.76 -17.58
N LYS A 241 -3.24 -13.80 -18.33
CA LYS A 241 -4.09 -12.74 -17.79
C LYS A 241 -5.38 -13.24 -17.12
N ASP A 242 -5.95 -14.33 -17.61
CA ASP A 242 -7.24 -14.88 -17.15
C ASP A 242 -7.08 -16.19 -16.36
N ILE A 243 -5.85 -16.52 -15.92
CA ILE A 243 -5.57 -17.80 -15.26
C ILE A 243 -6.22 -17.89 -13.89
N TYR A 244 -6.38 -16.78 -13.21
CA TYR A 244 -7.06 -16.68 -11.93
C TYR A 244 -8.16 -15.62 -11.99
N ILE A 245 -9.41 -16.08 -12.07
CA ILE A 245 -10.60 -15.22 -11.95
C ILE A 245 -11.34 -15.68 -10.70
N LEU A 246 -11.47 -14.79 -9.73
CA LEU A 246 -12.28 -15.02 -8.54
C LEU A 246 -13.73 -14.64 -8.87
N ASP A 247 -14.59 -15.64 -9.00
CA ASP A 247 -16.03 -15.52 -9.15
C ASP A 247 -16.76 -15.96 -7.87
N GLN A 248 -18.10 -15.89 -7.88
CA GLN A 248 -18.89 -16.27 -6.72
C GLN A 248 -18.83 -17.77 -6.43
N GLU A 249 -18.68 -18.62 -7.45
CA GLU A 249 -18.60 -20.09 -7.28
C GLU A 249 -17.34 -20.46 -6.51
N LYS A 250 -16.18 -19.90 -6.92
CA LYS A 250 -14.92 -20.10 -6.21
C LYS A 250 -14.96 -19.50 -4.81
N LEU A 251 -15.50 -18.28 -4.68
CA LEU A 251 -15.58 -17.62 -3.38
C LEU A 251 -16.44 -18.42 -2.38
N ASN A 252 -17.41 -19.22 -2.83
CA ASN A 252 -18.19 -20.10 -1.96
C ASN A 252 -17.38 -21.24 -1.32
N LEU A 253 -16.18 -21.56 -1.85
CA LEU A 253 -15.26 -22.51 -1.25
C LEU A 253 -14.51 -21.94 -0.04
N ALA A 254 -14.43 -20.62 0.05
CA ALA A 254 -13.69 -19.94 1.08
C ALA A 254 -14.46 -19.83 2.40
N LYS A 255 -13.73 -19.58 3.49
CA LYS A 255 -14.33 -19.29 4.80
C LYS A 255 -15.27 -18.08 4.72
N ALA A 256 -16.34 -18.11 5.50
CA ALA A 256 -17.38 -17.06 5.49
C ALA A 256 -16.85 -15.68 5.93
N ASP A 257 -15.78 -15.65 6.72
CA ASP A 257 -15.14 -14.45 7.26
C ASP A 257 -13.82 -14.09 6.57
N MET A 258 -13.46 -14.74 5.44
CA MET A 258 -12.22 -14.46 4.71
C MET A 258 -12.35 -13.17 3.89
N PRO A 259 -11.66 -12.07 4.24
CA PRO A 259 -11.67 -10.88 3.40
C PRO A 259 -10.88 -11.10 2.11
N VAL A 260 -11.42 -10.58 1.02
CA VAL A 260 -10.76 -10.46 -0.29
C VAL A 260 -10.23 -9.05 -0.45
N LEU A 261 -8.91 -8.92 -0.56
CA LEU A 261 -8.21 -7.66 -0.76
C LEU A 261 -7.70 -7.56 -2.21
N HIS A 262 -7.53 -6.33 -2.69
CA HIS A 262 -6.95 -6.04 -4.00
C HIS A 262 -6.41 -4.60 -4.04
N PRO A 263 -5.18 -4.34 -4.51
CA PRO A 263 -4.60 -2.98 -4.52
C PRO A 263 -5.22 -2.06 -5.57
N LEU A 264 -6.04 -2.60 -6.47
CA LEU A 264 -6.65 -1.92 -7.60
C LEU A 264 -5.63 -1.19 -8.54
N PRO A 265 -5.92 -1.01 -9.83
CA PRO A 265 -7.17 -1.37 -10.50
C PRO A 265 -7.26 -2.88 -10.74
N ARG A 266 -8.45 -3.43 -10.65
CA ARG A 266 -8.74 -4.76 -11.20
C ARG A 266 -9.15 -4.61 -12.68
N VAL A 267 -8.99 -5.70 -13.42
CA VAL A 267 -9.48 -5.85 -14.79
C VAL A 267 -10.48 -7.01 -14.80
N ASP A 268 -10.02 -8.25 -14.92
CA ASP A 268 -10.87 -9.44 -15.04
C ASP A 268 -10.67 -10.43 -13.87
N GLU A 269 -9.64 -10.24 -13.05
CA GLU A 269 -9.23 -11.19 -11.99
C GLU A 269 -10.21 -11.28 -10.79
N ILE A 270 -11.16 -10.36 -10.68
CA ILE A 270 -12.31 -10.47 -9.76
C ILE A 270 -13.57 -10.13 -10.55
N ALA A 271 -14.47 -11.08 -10.63
CA ALA A 271 -15.74 -10.91 -11.32
C ALA A 271 -16.64 -9.87 -10.63
N PRO A 272 -17.41 -9.06 -11.39
CA PRO A 272 -18.20 -7.97 -10.84
C PRO A 272 -19.25 -8.37 -9.79
N GLU A 273 -19.80 -9.59 -9.87
CA GLU A 273 -20.77 -10.11 -8.89
C GLU A 273 -20.17 -10.27 -7.49
N VAL A 274 -18.86 -10.45 -7.36
CA VAL A 274 -18.15 -10.54 -6.07
C VAL A 274 -18.26 -9.23 -5.29
N ASP A 275 -18.49 -8.08 -5.95
CA ASP A 275 -18.61 -6.79 -5.27
C ASP A 275 -19.74 -6.73 -4.24
N ALA A 276 -20.80 -7.54 -4.42
CA ALA A 276 -21.91 -7.62 -3.50
C ALA A 276 -21.67 -8.57 -2.31
N ASP A 277 -20.61 -9.36 -2.35
CA ASP A 277 -20.27 -10.27 -1.26
C ASP A 277 -19.64 -9.51 -0.07
N PRO A 278 -20.08 -9.75 1.17
CA PRO A 278 -19.55 -9.06 2.35
C PRO A 278 -18.06 -9.28 2.59
N ARG A 279 -17.45 -10.31 1.98
CA ARG A 279 -16.01 -10.57 2.03
C ARG A 279 -15.21 -9.67 1.10
N ALA A 280 -15.83 -9.01 0.10
CA ALA A 280 -15.17 -8.04 -0.78
C ALA A 280 -14.70 -6.81 0.01
N ALA A 281 -13.42 -6.78 0.37
CA ALA A 281 -12.84 -5.73 1.22
C ALA A 281 -12.07 -4.65 0.43
N TYR A 282 -11.87 -4.81 -0.87
CA TYR A 282 -11.02 -3.93 -1.67
C TYR A 282 -11.53 -2.49 -1.81
N PHE A 283 -12.82 -2.23 -1.74
CA PHE A 283 -13.33 -0.85 -1.67
C PHE A 283 -13.20 -0.26 -0.26
N GLN A 284 -13.29 -1.10 0.79
CA GLN A 284 -12.95 -0.68 2.14
C GLN A 284 -11.47 -0.32 2.25
N GLN A 285 -10.56 -1.09 1.58
CA GLN A 285 -9.14 -0.71 1.46
C GLN A 285 -8.98 0.71 0.89
N VAL A 286 -9.72 1.07 -0.17
CA VAL A 286 -9.64 2.42 -0.75
C VAL A 286 -10.01 3.49 0.28
N LEU A 287 -11.09 3.27 1.06
CA LEU A 287 -11.51 4.18 2.11
C LEU A 287 -10.47 4.26 3.23
N ASN A 288 -9.95 3.12 3.67
CA ASN A 288 -8.89 3.03 4.67
C ASN A 288 -7.64 3.80 4.24
N GLY A 289 -7.40 3.85 2.93
CA GLY A 289 -6.30 4.63 2.36
C GLY A 289 -6.32 6.11 2.72
N LYS A 290 -7.50 6.71 2.82
CA LYS A 290 -7.65 8.09 3.28
C LYS A 290 -7.24 8.21 4.75
N PHE A 291 -7.73 7.37 5.63
CA PHE A 291 -7.48 7.45 7.07
C PHE A 291 -6.01 7.13 7.42
N ILE A 292 -5.39 6.15 6.76
CA ILE A 292 -3.96 5.87 6.91
C ILE A 292 -3.12 7.08 6.50
N ARG A 293 -3.45 7.74 5.39
CA ARG A 293 -2.71 8.92 4.94
C ARG A 293 -2.90 10.12 5.86
N MET A 294 -4.09 10.29 6.43
CA MET A 294 -4.31 11.29 7.49
C MET A 294 -3.43 10.99 8.71
N ALA A 295 -3.41 9.76 9.19
CA ALA A 295 -2.58 9.34 10.32
C ALA A 295 -1.08 9.54 10.05
N LEU A 296 -0.59 9.17 8.87
CA LEU A 296 0.81 9.37 8.45
C LEU A 296 1.18 10.86 8.36
N ILE A 297 0.31 11.70 7.82
CA ILE A 297 0.54 13.15 7.74
C ILE A 297 0.65 13.75 9.15
N LEU A 298 -0.29 13.41 10.05
CA LEU A 298 -0.26 13.88 11.43
C LEU A 298 1.04 13.49 12.12
N SER A 299 1.44 12.23 11.97
CA SER A 299 2.63 11.67 12.64
C SER A 299 3.93 12.27 12.10
N LEU A 300 4.09 12.39 10.79
CA LEU A 300 5.30 12.92 10.17
C LEU A 300 5.45 14.43 10.32
N LEU A 301 4.35 15.16 10.50
CA LEU A 301 4.35 16.59 10.83
C LEU A 301 4.39 16.87 12.34
N ASP A 302 4.48 15.84 13.19
CA ASP A 302 4.49 15.96 14.66
C ASP A 302 3.29 16.77 15.18
N LEU A 303 2.11 16.51 14.62
CA LEU A 303 0.87 17.19 15.02
C LEU A 303 0.20 16.44 16.18
N THR A 304 -0.61 17.17 16.94
CA THR A 304 -1.31 16.61 18.08
C THR A 304 -2.57 15.87 17.65
N ASP A 305 -2.77 14.66 18.15
CA ASP A 305 -4.03 13.94 18.09
C ASP A 305 -5.07 14.65 18.99
N PRO A 306 -6.13 15.24 18.45
CA PRO A 306 -7.08 16.05 19.22
C PRO A 306 -7.90 15.21 20.21
N VAL A 307 -8.01 13.90 20.00
CA VAL A 307 -8.77 12.99 20.87
C VAL A 307 -7.95 12.60 22.11
N THR A 308 -6.65 12.37 21.95
CA THR A 308 -5.78 11.95 23.04
C THR A 308 -5.00 13.09 23.68
N GLY A 309 -4.90 14.24 23.01
CA GLY A 309 -4.08 15.37 23.39
C GLY A 309 -2.57 15.10 23.27
N LYS A 310 -2.17 13.98 22.68
CA LYS A 310 -0.77 13.57 22.54
C LYS A 310 -0.28 13.83 21.12
N LYS A 311 1.01 14.13 20.99
CA LYS A 311 1.69 14.07 19.72
C LYS A 311 1.88 12.61 19.30
N VAL A 312 1.68 12.34 18.03
CA VAL A 312 1.94 11.02 17.45
C VAL A 312 3.41 10.97 17.03
N PHE A 313 4.27 10.56 17.97
CA PHE A 313 5.70 10.42 17.66
C PHE A 313 5.96 9.11 16.94
N LEU A 314 6.61 9.22 15.78
CA LEU A 314 7.37 8.12 15.21
C LEU A 314 8.82 8.27 15.73
N CYS A 315 9.25 7.36 16.58
CA CYS A 315 10.59 7.37 17.21
C CYS A 315 11.73 7.18 16.21
#